data_57e95d219514770db749fe3b95e7c054
#
_entry.id   57e95d219514770db749fe3b95e7c054
#
_cell.length_a   1.000
_cell.length_b   1.000
_cell.length_c   1.000
_cell.angle_alpha   90.00
_cell.angle_beta   90.00
_cell.angle_gamma   90.00
#
_symmetry.space_group_name_H-M   'P 1'
#
loop_
_entity.id
_entity.type
_entity.pdbx_description
1 polymer ?
#
loop_
_entity_poly.entity_id
_entity_poly.type
_entity_poly.pdbx_seq_one_letter_code
_entity_poly.pdbx_strand_id
1 'polypeptide(L)'
;MIDAELLRRLRNDLPMPVVIASLGRDGPPSKRSEGYFRFLCPHCGEMRATVNPRNNLAHCFCCQRNLNNIDLLILLDQDFRNAVALLERWLDEHEAKQAKK
;
A
#
# COMPACT_ATOMS: atom_id res chain seq x y z
N MET A 1 17.36 1.12 11.81
CA MET A 1 18.12 1.28 10.54
C MET A 1 17.28 0.78 9.37
N ILE A 2 17.27 1.53 8.29
CA ILE A 2 16.55 1.14 7.08
C ILE A 2 17.49 0.35 6.18
N ASP A 3 17.19 -0.93 5.95
CA ASP A 3 18.00 -1.79 5.11
C ASP A 3 17.16 -2.43 4.00
N ALA A 4 17.82 -3.16 3.09
CA ALA A 4 17.14 -3.75 1.93
C ALA A 4 16.10 -4.80 2.34
N GLU A 5 16.39 -5.58 3.39
CA GLU A 5 15.46 -6.61 3.88
C GLU A 5 14.19 -5.98 4.46
N LEU A 6 14.34 -4.92 5.25
CA LEU A 6 13.19 -4.20 5.78
C LEU A 6 12.34 -3.63 4.64
N LEU A 7 12.97 -2.98 3.66
CA LEU A 7 12.23 -2.43 2.52
C LEU A 7 11.47 -3.50 1.75
N ARG A 8 12.09 -4.66 1.54
CA ARG A 8 11.44 -5.79 0.88
C ARG A 8 10.20 -6.24 1.66
N ARG A 9 10.33 -6.37 2.98
CA ARG A 9 9.21 -6.78 3.84
C ARG A 9 8.07 -5.76 3.80
N LEU A 10 8.39 -4.48 3.83
CA LEU A 10 7.36 -3.43 3.77
C LEU A 10 6.60 -3.46 2.46
N ARG A 11 7.25 -3.83 1.36
CA ARG A 11 6.59 -3.92 0.04
C ARG A 11 5.80 -5.21 -0.13
N ASN A 12 6.33 -6.33 0.38
CA ASN A 12 5.81 -7.66 0.03
C ASN A 12 4.99 -8.32 1.14
N ASP A 13 5.34 -8.10 2.41
CA ASP A 13 4.71 -8.80 3.52
C ASP A 13 3.50 -8.05 4.10
N LEU A 14 3.34 -6.78 3.74
CA LEU A 14 2.20 -5.97 4.19
C LEU A 14 1.24 -5.77 3.01
N PRO A 15 0.07 -6.42 2.99
CA PRO A 15 -0.87 -6.25 1.88
C PRO A 15 -1.31 -4.79 1.70
N MET A 16 -1.33 -4.32 0.48
CA MET A 16 -1.72 -2.93 0.19
C MET A 16 -3.13 -2.58 0.69
N PRO A 17 -4.14 -3.47 0.61
CA PRO A 17 -5.43 -3.16 1.22
C PRO A 17 -5.36 -2.85 2.71
N VAL A 18 -4.43 -3.49 3.44
CA VAL A 18 -4.21 -3.21 4.86
C VAL A 18 -3.62 -1.80 5.03
N VAL A 19 -2.69 -1.42 4.17
CA VAL A 19 -2.11 -0.07 4.19
C VAL A 19 -3.20 0.99 3.99
N ILE A 20 -4.05 0.80 2.99
CA ILE A 20 -5.11 1.75 2.69
C ILE A 20 -6.12 1.83 3.82
N ALA A 21 -6.48 0.69 4.41
CA ALA A 21 -7.37 0.66 5.57
C ALA A 21 -6.74 1.37 6.78
N SER A 22 -5.44 1.21 6.98
CA SER A 22 -4.72 1.85 8.09
C SER A 22 -4.64 3.37 7.94
N LEU A 23 -4.63 3.86 6.71
CA LEU A 23 -4.66 5.30 6.44
C LEU A 23 -6.01 5.94 6.81
N GLY A 24 -7.09 5.16 6.78
CA GLY A 24 -8.41 5.66 7.10
C GLY A 24 -8.82 6.81 6.19
N ARG A 25 -9.17 7.95 6.80
CA ARG A 25 -9.61 9.14 6.05
C ARG A 25 -8.51 9.74 5.17
N ASP A 26 -7.27 9.53 5.54
CA ASP A 26 -6.13 10.07 4.79
C ASP A 26 -5.76 9.22 3.59
N GLY A 27 -6.36 8.04 3.47
CA GLY A 27 -6.13 7.14 2.35
C GLY A 27 -7.05 7.42 1.18
N PRO A 28 -6.71 6.89 0.00
CA PRO A 28 -7.55 7.05 -1.17
C PRO A 28 -8.84 6.24 -1.02
N PRO A 29 -9.95 6.71 -1.61
CA PRO A 29 -11.17 5.89 -1.70
C PRO A 29 -10.85 4.55 -2.37
N SER A 30 -11.48 3.49 -1.89
CA SER A 30 -11.22 2.14 -2.39
C SER A 30 -12.51 1.33 -2.47
N LYS A 31 -12.48 0.28 -3.27
CA LYS A 31 -13.59 -0.66 -3.39
C LYS A 31 -13.07 -2.01 -3.88
N ARG A 32 -13.86 -3.07 -3.66
CA ARG A 32 -13.61 -4.35 -4.30
C ARG A 32 -14.55 -4.47 -5.50
N SER A 33 -13.99 -4.88 -6.64
CA SER A 33 -14.75 -5.01 -7.88
C SER A 33 -14.19 -6.19 -8.66
N GLU A 34 -15.04 -7.14 -9.04
CA GLU A 34 -14.66 -8.30 -9.83
C GLU A 34 -13.52 -9.12 -9.21
N GLY A 35 -13.48 -9.17 -7.87
CA GLY A 35 -12.45 -9.93 -7.16
C GLY A 35 -11.15 -9.16 -6.92
N TYR A 36 -11.06 -7.92 -7.37
CA TYR A 36 -9.85 -7.10 -7.23
C TYR A 36 -10.11 -5.92 -6.29
N PHE A 37 -9.04 -5.54 -5.58
CA PHE A 37 -9.06 -4.34 -4.76
C PHE A 37 -8.63 -3.16 -5.63
N ARG A 38 -9.48 -2.15 -5.75
CA ARG A 38 -9.23 -0.94 -6.55
C ARG A 38 -9.30 0.29 -5.68
N PHE A 39 -8.51 1.30 -6.03
CA PHE A 39 -8.51 2.55 -5.29
C PHE A 39 -8.22 3.73 -6.21
N LEU A 40 -8.48 4.93 -5.69
CA LEU A 40 -8.20 6.16 -6.41
C LEU A 40 -6.69 6.35 -6.51
N CYS A 41 -6.17 6.40 -7.74
CA CYS A 41 -4.74 6.60 -7.95
C CYS A 41 -4.34 8.00 -7.48
N PRO A 42 -3.41 8.13 -6.54
CA PRO A 42 -3.02 9.46 -6.07
C PRO A 42 -2.24 10.27 -7.11
N HIS A 43 -1.74 9.63 -8.15
CA HIS A 43 -1.01 10.32 -9.21
C HIS A 43 -1.94 10.96 -10.23
N CYS A 44 -2.93 10.23 -10.74
CA CYS A 44 -3.78 10.73 -11.81
C CYS A 44 -5.21 11.06 -11.37
N GLY A 45 -5.63 10.66 -10.17
CA GLY A 45 -6.95 10.95 -9.65
C GLY A 45 -8.07 10.08 -10.19
N GLU A 46 -7.76 8.97 -10.85
CA GLU A 46 -8.76 8.06 -11.40
C GLU A 46 -8.88 6.79 -10.57
N MET A 47 -10.10 6.24 -10.48
CA MET A 47 -10.38 4.99 -9.74
C MET A 47 -9.94 3.75 -10.53
N ARG A 48 -8.70 3.75 -10.99
CA ARG A 48 -8.19 2.70 -11.87
C ARG A 48 -6.94 1.99 -11.35
N ALA A 49 -6.48 2.32 -10.14
CA ALA A 49 -5.39 1.58 -9.53
C ALA A 49 -5.93 0.27 -8.98
N THR A 50 -5.33 -0.84 -9.41
CA THR A 50 -5.76 -2.19 -9.04
C THR A 50 -4.60 -2.95 -8.43
N VAL A 51 -4.83 -3.56 -7.27
CA VAL A 51 -3.79 -4.31 -6.56
C VAL A 51 -3.70 -5.72 -7.11
N ASN A 52 -2.49 -6.16 -7.48
CA ASN A 52 -2.20 -7.54 -7.82
C ASN A 52 -1.78 -8.26 -6.54
N PRO A 53 -2.59 -9.23 -6.03
CA PRO A 53 -2.27 -9.89 -4.76
C PRO A 53 -1.02 -10.79 -4.82
N ARG A 54 -0.58 -11.16 -6.02
CA ARG A 54 0.60 -12.03 -6.15
C ARG A 54 1.89 -11.31 -5.83
N ASN A 55 2.03 -10.04 -6.23
CA ASN A 55 3.25 -9.28 -6.02
C ASN A 55 3.05 -8.04 -5.17
N ASN A 56 1.82 -7.81 -4.71
CA ASN A 56 1.45 -6.66 -3.87
C ASN A 56 1.79 -5.32 -4.51
N LEU A 57 1.69 -5.24 -5.83
CA LEU A 57 1.85 -4.00 -6.58
C LEU A 57 0.49 -3.55 -7.08
N ALA A 58 0.28 -2.24 -7.08
CA ALA A 58 -0.87 -1.65 -7.72
C ALA A 58 -0.47 -1.15 -9.11
N HIS A 59 -1.32 -1.41 -10.10
CA HIS A 59 -1.15 -0.87 -11.44
C HIS A 59 -2.32 0.05 -11.75
N CYS A 60 -2.03 1.28 -12.13
CA CYS A 60 -3.07 2.20 -12.57
C CYS A 60 -3.24 2.07 -14.09
N PHE A 61 -4.42 1.64 -14.52
CA PHE A 61 -4.70 1.46 -15.94
C PHE A 61 -4.95 2.78 -16.69
N CYS A 62 -5.01 3.89 -15.97
CA CYS A 62 -5.13 5.21 -16.58
C CYS A 62 -3.75 5.81 -16.89
N CYS A 63 -2.90 5.95 -15.87
CA CYS A 63 -1.58 6.57 -16.05
C CYS A 63 -0.44 5.56 -16.24
N GLN A 64 -0.74 4.28 -16.20
CA GLN A 64 0.21 3.18 -16.44
C GLN A 64 1.35 3.10 -15.42
N ARG A 65 1.15 3.63 -14.22
CA ARG A 65 2.14 3.52 -13.14
C ARG A 65 1.94 2.26 -12.33
N ASN A 66 3.06 1.70 -11.87
CA ASN A 66 3.07 0.65 -10.87
C ASN A 66 3.49 1.27 -9.53
N LEU A 67 2.79 0.91 -8.46
CA LEU A 67 3.04 1.45 -7.13
C LEU A 67 3.21 0.32 -6.14
N ASN A 68 4.26 0.40 -5.32
CA ASN A 68 4.36 -0.43 -4.13
C ASN A 68 3.85 0.38 -2.92
N ASN A 69 3.90 -0.21 -1.72
CA ASN A 69 3.41 0.50 -0.52
C ASN A 69 4.16 1.80 -0.25
N ILE A 70 5.46 1.81 -0.50
CA ILE A 70 6.28 3.00 -0.27
C ILE A 70 5.92 4.09 -1.28
N ASP A 71 5.80 3.72 -2.56
CA ASP A 71 5.41 4.65 -3.62
C ASP A 71 4.06 5.28 -3.33
N LEU A 72 3.11 4.46 -2.86
CA LEU A 72 1.77 4.92 -2.53
C LEU A 72 1.81 6.03 -1.47
N LEU A 73 2.54 5.81 -0.37
CA LEU A 73 2.60 6.80 0.71
C LEU A 73 3.34 8.06 0.27
N ILE A 74 4.36 7.94 -0.56
CA ILE A 74 5.08 9.11 -1.09
C ILE A 74 4.14 9.96 -1.95
N LEU A 75 3.32 9.34 -2.78
CA LEU A 75 2.32 10.05 -3.58
C LEU A 75 1.23 10.69 -2.71
N LEU A 76 1.04 10.20 -1.48
CA LEU A 76 0.10 10.78 -0.52
C LEU A 76 0.78 11.80 0.41
N ASP A 77 1.86 12.41 -0.07
CA ASP A 77 2.59 13.49 0.59
C ASP A 77 3.40 13.09 1.83
N GLN A 78 3.67 11.81 2.00
CA GLN A 78 4.60 11.36 3.04
C GLN A 78 6.03 11.38 2.51
N ASP A 79 6.99 11.82 3.32
CA ASP A 79 8.37 11.66 2.92
C ASP A 79 8.80 10.20 3.11
N PHE A 80 9.97 9.85 2.59
CA PHE A 80 10.44 8.46 2.62
C PHE A 80 10.56 7.91 4.05
N ARG A 81 11.11 8.70 4.97
CA ARG A 81 11.29 8.26 6.35
C ARG A 81 9.96 8.03 7.06
N ASN A 82 9.01 8.95 6.88
CA ASN A 82 7.68 8.81 7.45
C ASN A 82 6.96 7.62 6.85
N ALA A 83 7.07 7.42 5.54
CA ALA A 83 6.46 6.28 4.87
C ALA A 83 6.99 4.97 5.45
N VAL A 84 8.31 4.84 5.59
CA VAL A 84 8.92 3.64 6.15
C VAL A 84 8.47 3.42 7.59
N ALA A 85 8.46 4.46 8.42
CA ALA A 85 8.06 4.36 9.82
C ALA A 85 6.61 3.90 9.97
N LEU A 86 5.70 4.47 9.18
CA LEU A 86 4.29 4.08 9.20
C LEU A 86 4.11 2.64 8.74
N LEU A 87 4.76 2.25 7.65
CA LEU A 87 4.65 0.89 7.13
C LEU A 87 5.22 -0.14 8.10
N GLU A 88 6.34 0.17 8.75
CA GLU A 88 6.92 -0.72 9.74
C GLU A 88 5.97 -0.94 10.91
N ARG A 89 5.35 0.12 11.41
CA ARG A 89 4.36 0.03 12.47
C ARG A 89 3.17 -0.84 12.05
N TRP A 90 2.63 -0.59 10.86
CA TRP A 90 1.47 -1.34 10.38
C TRP A 90 1.83 -2.79 10.07
N LEU A 91 3.05 -3.06 9.60
CA LEU A 91 3.52 -4.43 9.38
C LEU A 91 3.59 -5.19 10.71
N ASP A 92 4.14 -4.56 11.76
CA ASP A 92 4.21 -5.17 13.08
C ASP A 92 2.81 -5.48 13.62
N GLU A 93 1.88 -4.55 13.48
CA GLU A 93 0.49 -4.76 13.89
C GLU A 93 -0.17 -5.88 13.10
N HIS A 94 0.06 -5.93 11.81
CA HIS A 94 -0.50 -6.95 10.93
C HIS A 94 0.03 -8.34 11.28
N GLU A 95 1.33 -8.47 11.49
CA GLU A 95 1.96 -9.74 11.87
C GLU A 95 1.49 -10.19 13.24
N ALA A 96 1.30 -9.27 14.17
CA ALA A 96 0.77 -9.61 15.50
C ALA A 96 -0.65 -10.17 15.40
N LYS A 97 -1.49 -9.63 14.55
CA LYS A 97 -2.85 -10.15 14.32
C LYS A 97 -2.82 -11.54 13.68
N GLN A 98 -1.90 -11.77 12.73
CA GLN A 98 -1.76 -13.09 12.11
C GLN A 98 -1.28 -14.13 13.12
N ALA A 99 -0.38 -13.77 14.02
CA ALA A 99 0.16 -14.67 15.02
C ALA A 99 -0.87 -15.11 16.07
N LYS A 100 -1.95 -14.36 16.23
CA LYS A 100 -3.02 -14.67 17.20
C LYS A 100 -4.06 -15.67 16.71
N LYS A 101 -3.96 -16.09 15.48
CA LYS A 101 -4.92 -17.06 14.90
C LYS A 101 -4.58 -18.49 15.27
#